data_ed6b5ec67f24612ae77f33313ffb5d9f
#
_entry.id   ed6b5ec67f24612ae77f33313ffb5d9f
#
_cell.length_a   1.000
_cell.length_b   1.000
_cell.length_c   1.000
_cell.angle_alpha   90.00
_cell.angle_beta   90.00
_cell.angle_gamma   90.00
#
_symmetry.space_group_name_H-M   'P 1'
#
loop_
_entity.id
_entity.type
_entity.pdbx_description
1 polymer ?
#
loop_
_entity_poly.entity_id
_entity_poly.type
_entity_poly.pdbx_seq_one_letter_code
_entity_poly.pdbx_strand_id
1 'polypeptide(L)'
;MTETAVIYSNGNQECERMTMLLRSLPQISEFLEYRVDKNFSEKAFYDEFGKEATFPQVAIGYKHIGSIKETLQYLKGVNWIS
;
A
#
# COMPACT_ATOMS: atom_id res chain seq x y z
N MET A 1 -0.35 -2.22 -19.44
CA MET A 1 -1.01 -1.07 -18.81
C MET A 1 -0.38 -0.76 -17.48
N THR A 2 -0.26 0.51 -17.17
CA THR A 2 0.31 0.95 -15.91
C THR A 2 -0.78 1.23 -14.89
N GLU A 3 -0.44 1.12 -13.61
CA GLU A 3 -1.39 1.25 -12.53
C GLU A 3 -0.95 2.33 -11.54
N THR A 4 -1.92 2.85 -10.79
CA THR A 4 -1.65 3.76 -9.68
C THR A 4 -1.61 2.93 -8.40
N ALA A 5 -0.56 3.12 -7.60
CA ALA A 5 -0.45 2.49 -6.29
C ALA A 5 -0.55 3.52 -5.20
N VAL A 6 -1.27 3.19 -4.14
CA VAL A 6 -1.42 4.05 -2.95
C VAL A 6 -1.01 3.25 -1.73
N ILE A 7 -0.22 3.85 -0.87
CA ILE A 7 0.14 3.25 0.40
C ILE A 7 -0.32 4.17 1.54
N TYR A 8 -0.95 3.58 2.54
CA TYR A 8 -1.34 4.26 3.78
C TYR A 8 -0.33 3.86 4.84
N SER A 9 0.45 4.82 5.30
CA SER A 9 1.68 4.57 6.05
C SER A 9 1.71 5.30 7.38
N ASN A 10 2.37 4.71 8.39
CA ASN A 10 2.73 5.41 9.62
C ASN A 10 4.24 5.63 9.74
N GLY A 11 4.98 5.35 8.67
CA GLY A 11 6.42 5.55 8.65
C GLY A 11 7.24 4.45 9.28
N ASN A 12 6.63 3.30 9.63
CA ASN A 12 7.40 2.21 10.20
C ASN A 12 8.26 1.53 9.12
N GLN A 13 9.11 0.60 9.56
CA GLN A 13 10.07 -0.06 8.67
C GLN A 13 9.40 -0.85 7.55
N GLU A 14 8.27 -1.51 7.86
CA GLU A 14 7.54 -2.26 6.85
C GLU A 14 6.93 -1.33 5.79
N CYS A 15 6.46 -0.15 6.22
CA CYS A 15 5.96 0.86 5.29
C CYS A 15 7.06 1.32 4.35
N GLU A 16 8.27 1.56 4.88
CA GLU A 16 9.40 1.98 4.06
C GLU A 16 9.78 0.92 3.05
N ARG A 17 9.83 -0.34 3.48
CA ARG A 17 10.15 -1.45 2.58
C ARG A 17 9.13 -1.58 1.46
N MET A 18 7.85 -1.47 1.79
CA MET A 18 6.79 -1.56 0.80
C MET A 18 6.85 -0.39 -0.17
N THR A 19 7.12 0.82 0.33
CA THR A 19 7.29 1.99 -0.51
C THR A 19 8.40 1.79 -1.52
N MET A 20 9.56 1.30 -1.07
CA MET A 20 10.69 1.05 -1.95
C MET A 20 10.35 0.02 -3.02
N LEU A 21 9.67 -1.05 -2.63
CA LEU A 21 9.27 -2.10 -3.57
C LEU A 21 8.33 -1.55 -4.64
N LEU A 22 7.26 -0.87 -4.22
CA LEU A 22 6.26 -0.37 -5.16
C LEU A 22 6.83 0.67 -6.11
N ARG A 23 7.73 1.52 -5.61
CA ARG A 23 8.38 2.52 -6.46
C ARG A 23 9.31 1.92 -7.49
N SER A 24 9.83 0.73 -7.24
CA SER A 24 10.74 0.06 -8.15
C SER A 24 10.03 -0.68 -9.29
N LEU A 25 8.71 -0.83 -9.20
CA LEU A 25 7.96 -1.62 -10.19
C LEU A 25 7.60 -0.78 -11.40
N PRO A 26 8.02 -1.19 -12.61
CA PRO A 26 7.70 -0.42 -13.83
C PRO A 26 6.22 -0.45 -14.17
N GLN A 27 5.46 -1.38 -13.63
CA GLN A 27 4.02 -1.47 -13.86
C GLN A 27 3.24 -0.38 -13.12
N ILE A 28 3.88 0.26 -12.14
CA ILE A 28 3.24 1.34 -11.38
C ILE A 28 3.70 2.67 -11.95
N SER A 29 2.76 3.39 -12.57
CA SER A 29 3.05 4.68 -13.21
C SER A 29 2.95 5.83 -12.24
N GLU A 30 2.10 5.71 -11.23
CA GLU A 30 1.92 6.73 -10.22
C GLU A 30 1.92 6.09 -8.84
N PHE A 31 2.70 6.65 -7.93
CA PHE A 31 2.79 6.15 -6.56
C PHE A 31 2.45 7.28 -5.60
N LEU A 32 1.47 7.04 -4.73
CA LEU A 32 1.03 8.02 -3.74
C LEU A 32 1.23 7.44 -2.34
N GLU A 33 1.90 8.19 -1.50
CA GLU A 33 2.05 7.82 -0.09
C GLU A 33 1.24 8.77 0.76
N TYR A 34 0.25 8.22 1.48
CA TYR A 34 -0.53 8.97 2.46
C TYR A 34 -0.06 8.59 3.84
N ARG A 35 0.22 9.60 4.65
CA ARG A 35 0.78 9.38 5.98
C ARG A 35 -0.23 9.76 7.05
N VAL A 36 -0.32 8.90 8.08
CA VAL A 36 -1.20 9.14 9.23
C VAL A 36 -0.82 10.47 9.90
N ASP A 37 -1.83 11.22 10.32
CA ASP A 37 -1.73 12.55 10.94
C ASP A 37 -1.22 13.65 10.01
N LYS A 38 -0.99 13.33 8.76
CA LYS A 38 -0.72 14.34 7.72
C LYS A 38 -1.81 14.37 6.67
N ASN A 39 -2.15 13.19 6.13
CA ASN A 39 -3.12 13.06 5.04
C ASN A 39 -4.42 12.42 5.50
N PHE A 40 -4.39 11.70 6.62
CA PHE A 40 -5.56 11.06 7.20
C PHE A 40 -5.33 10.85 8.69
N SER A 41 -6.41 10.65 9.45
CA SER A 41 -6.30 10.38 10.89
C SER A 41 -6.29 8.87 11.14
N GLU A 42 -5.77 8.45 12.30
CA GLU A 42 -5.84 7.05 12.71
C GLU A 42 -7.28 6.58 12.76
N LYS A 43 -8.19 7.42 13.28
CA LYS A 43 -9.59 7.06 13.36
C LYS A 43 -10.17 6.75 12.00
N ALA A 44 -9.92 7.61 11.01
CA ALA A 44 -10.40 7.40 9.65
C ALA A 44 -9.82 6.12 9.06
N PHE A 45 -8.55 5.83 9.35
CA PHE A 45 -7.88 4.62 8.89
C PHE A 45 -8.58 3.36 9.42
N TYR A 46 -8.82 3.32 10.75
CA TYR A 46 -9.45 2.15 11.35
C TYR A 46 -10.92 2.04 11.00
N ASP A 47 -11.59 3.17 10.74
CA ASP A 47 -12.98 3.14 10.25
C ASP A 47 -13.06 2.53 8.85
N GLU A 48 -12.06 2.79 8.01
CA GLU A 48 -12.04 2.29 6.63
C GLU A 48 -11.56 0.85 6.52
N PHE A 49 -10.49 0.51 7.23
CA PHE A 49 -9.80 -0.77 7.06
C PHE A 49 -10.06 -1.78 8.18
N GLY A 50 -10.74 -1.36 9.25
CA GLY A 50 -11.03 -2.23 10.38
C GLY A 50 -10.14 -1.95 11.58
N LYS A 51 -10.66 -2.29 12.77
CA LYS A 51 -9.97 -1.99 14.03
C LYS A 51 -8.63 -2.71 14.19
N GLU A 52 -8.47 -3.83 13.52
CA GLU A 52 -7.26 -4.64 13.62
C GLU A 52 -6.32 -4.45 12.43
N ALA A 53 -6.63 -3.48 11.57
CA ALA A 53 -5.80 -3.22 10.40
C ALA A 53 -4.41 -2.74 10.83
N THR A 54 -3.41 -3.17 10.08
CA THR A 54 -2.02 -2.82 10.33
C THR A 54 -1.50 -1.89 9.25
N PHE A 55 -0.43 -1.18 9.54
CA PHE A 55 0.29 -0.41 8.54
C PHE A 55 1.43 -1.26 7.98
N PRO A 56 1.69 -1.21 6.67
CA PRO A 56 0.98 -0.41 5.68
C PRO A 56 -0.30 -1.07 5.16
N GLN A 57 -1.19 -0.28 4.56
CA GLN A 57 -2.28 -0.77 3.74
C GLN A 57 -2.06 -0.26 2.32
N VAL A 58 -2.30 -1.11 1.33
CA VAL A 58 -1.96 -0.82 -0.06
C VAL A 58 -3.18 -0.97 -0.94
N ALA A 59 -3.34 -0.04 -1.88
CA ALA A 59 -4.33 -0.14 -2.94
C ALA A 59 -3.63 -0.01 -4.29
N ILE A 60 -4.04 -0.81 -5.25
CA ILE A 60 -3.48 -0.79 -6.59
C ILE A 60 -4.63 -0.76 -7.59
N GLY A 61 -4.62 0.25 -8.47
CA GLY A 61 -5.64 0.41 -9.48
C GLY A 61 -7.03 0.55 -8.90
N TYR A 62 -7.20 1.31 -7.82
CA TYR A 62 -8.47 1.54 -7.13
C TYR A 62 -9.00 0.32 -6.36
N LYS A 63 -8.19 -0.72 -6.25
CA LYS A 63 -8.57 -1.91 -5.50
C LYS A 63 -7.75 -2.00 -4.22
N HIS A 64 -8.41 -2.09 -3.07
CA HIS A 64 -7.73 -2.31 -1.80
C HIS A 64 -7.17 -3.73 -1.79
N ILE A 65 -5.86 -3.85 -1.63
CA ILE A 65 -5.18 -5.14 -1.64
C ILE A 65 -5.04 -5.67 -0.22
N GLY A 66 -4.55 -4.85 0.69
CA GLY A 66 -4.37 -5.24 2.08
C GLY A 66 -3.04 -4.81 2.63
N SER A 67 -2.54 -5.57 3.60
CA SER A 67 -1.27 -5.33 4.26
C SER A 67 -0.12 -5.82 3.39
N ILE A 68 1.10 -5.82 3.96
CA ILE A 68 2.30 -6.26 3.24
C ILE A 68 2.18 -7.70 2.72
N LYS A 69 1.60 -8.59 3.53
CA LYS A 69 1.46 -9.99 3.14
C LYS A 69 0.55 -10.16 1.91
N GLU A 70 -0.63 -9.56 1.97
CA GLU A 70 -1.59 -9.64 0.87
C GLU A 70 -1.04 -8.96 -0.39
N THR A 71 -0.31 -7.86 -0.21
CA THR A 71 0.28 -7.15 -1.35
C THR A 71 1.33 -8.00 -2.03
N LEU A 72 2.21 -8.66 -1.28
CA LEU A 72 3.22 -9.52 -1.87
C LEU A 72 2.58 -10.69 -2.62
N GLN A 73 1.52 -11.27 -2.06
CA GLN A 73 0.80 -12.36 -2.73
C GLN A 73 0.17 -11.86 -4.04
N TYR A 74 -0.43 -10.67 -4.01
CA TYR A 74 -1.03 -10.08 -5.20
C TYR A 74 0.02 -9.86 -6.30
N LEU A 75 1.16 -9.27 -5.93
CA LEU A 75 2.22 -8.96 -6.89
C LEU A 75 2.79 -10.21 -7.54
N LYS A 76 2.91 -11.30 -6.77
CA LYS A 76 3.33 -12.58 -7.31
C LYS A 76 2.29 -13.16 -8.25
N GLY A 77 1.01 -13.04 -7.87
CA GLY A 77 -0.10 -13.57 -8.67
C GLY A 77 -0.22 -12.91 -10.02
N VAL A 78 0.13 -11.63 -10.13
CA VAL A 78 0.10 -10.91 -11.42
C VAL A 78 1.47 -10.86 -12.10
N ASN A 79 2.46 -11.57 -11.56
CA ASN A 79 3.81 -11.69 -12.12
C ASN A 79 4.58 -10.37 -12.20
N TRP A 80 4.33 -9.45 -11.28
CA TRP A 80 5.09 -8.22 -11.20
C TRP A 80 6.39 -8.40 -10.39
N ILE A 81 6.43 -9.43 -9.56
CA ILE A 81 7.64 -9.88 -8.84
C ILE A 81 7.76 -11.39 -8.96
N SER A 82 8.96 -11.91 -8.76
CA SER A 82 9.22 -13.35 -8.85
C SER A 82 9.13 -14.06 -7.49
#